data_4714d6671c081617ac37e63b0b4bc8c4
#
_entry.id   4714d6671c081617ac37e63b0b4bc8c4
#
_cell.length_a   1.000
_cell.length_b   1.000
_cell.length_c   1.000
_cell.angle_alpha   90.00
_cell.angle_beta   90.00
_cell.angle_gamma   90.00
#
_symmetry.space_group_name_H-M   'P 1'
#
loop_
_entity.id
_entity.type
_entity.pdbx_description
1 polymer ?
#
loop_
_entity_poly.entity_id
_entity_poly.type
_entity_poly.pdbx_seq_one_letter_code
_entity_poly.pdbx_strand_id
1 'polypeptide(L)'
;MKFLWPLLLFCTHIAAAESLKINGSTTVNLPVAEAAEILRAEQKMDIQVDTQGGSSGGISMLGDGLVQIGMLSKHVSDDDRAKYPAVKFNEIHIGEDAVALIVSKDVWEAGVHALTKQQIKDIYESKITNWKDVGGKPQKIAFFNKEPGRGTWEVFVHWIYGSPKAAPQVSFPEVGGNEETRNKVAGTRGALSQLSSSWADGKRVFALGLKLDDGTVIEPTTETIATKKYPLSRPLFLLTNGEPQGAAKPLIEFVLSDRGQELVKK
;
A
#
# COMPACT_ATOMS: atom_id res chain seq x y z
N MET A 1 21.69 -22.24 70.03
CA MET A 1 21.32 -22.65 68.67
C MET A 1 20.70 -21.46 68.02
N LYS A 2 21.44 -20.82 67.03
CA LYS A 2 20.93 -19.72 66.27
C LYS A 2 20.46 -20.29 64.93
N PHE A 3 19.16 -20.26 64.61
CA PHE A 3 18.61 -20.64 63.35
C PHE A 3 18.80 -19.49 62.38
N LEU A 4 19.65 -19.64 61.33
CA LEU A 4 19.70 -18.80 60.18
C LEU A 4 18.61 -19.27 59.21
N TRP A 5 17.64 -18.38 58.92
CA TRP A 5 16.66 -18.57 57.85
C TRP A 5 17.25 -18.06 56.54
N PRO A 6 17.29 -18.85 55.45
CA PRO A 6 17.76 -18.34 54.18
C PRO A 6 16.70 -17.42 53.57
N LEU A 7 17.10 -16.18 53.29
CA LEU A 7 16.30 -15.19 52.53
C LEU A 7 16.36 -15.60 51.07
N LEU A 8 15.30 -16.22 50.54
CA LEU A 8 15.13 -16.48 49.13
C LEU A 8 14.81 -15.15 48.43
N LEU A 9 15.80 -14.57 47.75
CA LEU A 9 15.59 -13.48 46.79
C LEU A 9 14.85 -14.02 45.55
N PHE A 10 13.56 -13.74 45.45
CA PHE A 10 12.82 -13.88 44.21
C PHE A 10 13.27 -12.78 43.22
N CYS A 11 14.20 -13.11 42.33
CA CYS A 11 14.47 -12.29 41.15
C CYS A 11 13.27 -12.39 40.22
N THR A 12 12.33 -11.45 40.28
CA THR A 12 11.31 -11.25 39.25
C THR A 12 12.01 -10.73 38.03
N HIS A 13 12.24 -11.60 37.05
CA HIS A 13 12.61 -11.18 35.69
C HIS A 13 11.41 -10.43 35.12
N ILE A 14 11.45 -9.10 35.13
CA ILE A 14 10.59 -8.29 34.31
C ILE A 14 11.09 -8.54 32.88
N ALA A 15 10.47 -9.48 32.19
CA ALA A 15 10.67 -9.60 30.75
C ALA A 15 10.26 -8.23 30.14
N ALA A 16 11.22 -7.49 29.59
CA ALA A 16 10.93 -6.31 28.83
C ALA A 16 9.96 -6.74 27.70
N ALA A 17 8.82 -6.07 27.60
CA ALA A 17 7.88 -6.35 26.51
C ALA A 17 8.61 -6.17 25.19
N GLU A 18 8.66 -7.23 24.37
CA GLU A 18 9.33 -7.19 23.08
C GLU A 18 8.62 -6.16 22.20
N SER A 19 9.38 -5.19 21.67
CA SER A 19 8.86 -4.16 20.78
C SER A 19 8.45 -4.79 19.45
N LEU A 20 7.16 -4.64 19.08
CA LEU A 20 6.65 -5.08 17.78
C LEU A 20 7.05 -4.06 16.71
N LYS A 21 7.88 -4.48 15.76
CA LYS A 21 8.29 -3.67 14.62
C LYS A 21 7.55 -4.08 13.36
N ILE A 22 7.03 -3.10 12.66
CA ILE A 22 6.21 -3.26 11.45
C ILE A 22 6.75 -2.33 10.37
N ASN A 23 6.88 -2.82 9.14
CA ASN A 23 7.25 -1.95 8.02
C ASN A 23 6.52 -2.33 6.73
N GLY A 24 6.33 -1.37 5.81
CA GLY A 24 5.87 -1.69 4.46
C GLY A 24 4.94 -0.69 3.79
N SER A 25 3.85 -1.19 3.21
CA SER A 25 2.90 -0.44 2.38
C SER A 25 2.27 0.74 3.09
N THR A 26 2.36 1.94 2.50
CA THR A 26 1.65 3.15 2.98
C THR A 26 0.12 3.04 2.86
N THR A 27 -0.40 2.12 2.04
CA THR A 27 -1.83 1.82 1.96
C THR A 27 -2.29 1.05 3.19
N VAL A 28 -1.57 -0.01 3.54
CA VAL A 28 -1.86 -0.85 4.73
C VAL A 28 -1.57 -0.11 6.04
N ASN A 29 -0.69 0.89 5.99
CA ASN A 29 -0.34 1.68 7.17
C ASN A 29 -1.53 2.43 7.80
N LEU A 30 -2.52 2.86 7.01
CA LEU A 30 -3.67 3.61 7.57
C LEU A 30 -4.37 2.80 8.68
N PRO A 31 -4.95 1.62 8.41
CA PRO A 31 -5.61 0.83 9.44
C PRO A 31 -4.64 0.28 10.51
N VAL A 32 -3.40 -0.07 10.12
CA VAL A 32 -2.42 -0.64 11.05
C VAL A 32 -1.90 0.38 12.06
N ALA A 33 -1.65 1.62 11.64
CA ALA A 33 -1.24 2.68 12.56
C ALA A 33 -2.35 3.02 13.56
N GLU A 34 -3.62 3.09 13.12
CA GLU A 34 -4.77 3.31 14.01
C GLU A 34 -4.95 2.12 14.99
N ALA A 35 -4.81 0.89 14.51
CA ALA A 35 -4.82 -0.31 15.35
C ALA A 35 -3.68 -0.29 16.39
N ALA A 36 -2.47 0.12 15.99
CA ALA A 36 -1.33 0.24 16.87
C ALA A 36 -1.57 1.28 17.98
N GLU A 37 -2.15 2.45 17.67
CA GLU A 37 -2.51 3.46 18.67
C GLU A 37 -3.50 2.90 19.70
N ILE A 38 -4.53 2.19 19.24
CA ILE A 38 -5.50 1.54 20.13
C ILE A 38 -4.82 0.54 21.06
N LEU A 39 -3.99 -0.36 20.52
CA LEU A 39 -3.31 -1.39 21.30
C LEU A 39 -2.25 -0.81 22.26
N ARG A 40 -1.56 0.27 21.88
CA ARG A 40 -0.68 1.02 22.80
C ARG A 40 -1.48 1.58 24.00
N ALA A 41 -2.65 2.16 23.73
CA ALA A 41 -3.49 2.75 24.77
C ALA A 41 -4.11 1.68 25.69
N GLU A 42 -4.70 0.62 25.11
CA GLU A 42 -5.50 -0.37 25.83
C GLU A 42 -4.66 -1.49 26.46
N GLN A 43 -3.61 -1.96 25.77
CA GLN A 43 -2.81 -3.13 26.16
C GLN A 43 -1.36 -2.78 26.53
N LYS A 44 -0.96 -1.50 26.44
CA LYS A 44 0.41 -1.03 26.74
C LYS A 44 1.47 -1.72 25.87
N MET A 45 1.11 -2.13 24.66
CA MET A 45 2.04 -2.74 23.72
C MET A 45 3.04 -1.69 23.22
N ASP A 46 4.31 -2.07 23.10
CA ASP A 46 5.31 -1.25 22.36
C ASP A 46 5.27 -1.65 20.90
N ILE A 47 4.73 -0.78 20.03
CA ILE A 47 4.54 -1.04 18.60
C ILE A 47 5.20 0.10 17.80
N GLN A 48 6.07 -0.24 16.86
CA GLN A 48 6.72 0.69 15.96
C GLN A 48 6.27 0.40 14.54
N VAL A 49 5.71 1.40 13.85
CA VAL A 49 5.23 1.26 12.47
C VAL A 49 5.99 2.20 11.56
N ASP A 50 6.58 1.66 10.49
CA ASP A 50 7.30 2.42 9.46
C ASP A 50 6.79 2.02 8.07
N THR A 51 7.10 2.83 7.05
CA THR A 51 6.66 2.60 5.67
C THR A 51 7.80 2.70 4.65
N GLN A 52 9.03 2.56 5.12
CA GLN A 52 10.21 2.68 4.27
C GLN A 52 10.24 1.58 3.19
N GLY A 53 10.44 1.98 1.93
CA GLY A 53 10.52 1.04 0.80
C GLY A 53 9.17 0.41 0.39
N GLY A 54 8.04 0.80 1.02
CA GLY A 54 6.71 0.27 0.68
C GLY A 54 6.61 -1.25 0.83
N SER A 55 5.83 -1.92 -0.03
CA SER A 55 5.60 -3.37 0.07
C SER A 55 6.91 -4.18 -0.04
N SER A 56 7.83 -3.81 -0.93
CA SER A 56 9.12 -4.51 -1.05
C SER A 56 10.01 -4.27 0.16
N GLY A 57 9.95 -3.08 0.79
CA GLY A 57 10.60 -2.81 2.07
C GLY A 57 10.06 -3.70 3.19
N GLY A 58 8.74 -3.90 3.26
CA GLY A 58 8.10 -4.83 4.19
C GLY A 58 8.57 -6.27 4.02
N ILE A 59 8.63 -6.74 2.77
CA ILE A 59 9.13 -8.10 2.45
C ILE A 59 10.60 -8.25 2.85
N SER A 60 11.45 -7.29 2.45
CA SER A 60 12.89 -7.36 2.72
C SER A 60 13.20 -7.31 4.21
N MET A 61 12.62 -6.37 4.96
CA MET A 61 12.87 -6.23 6.40
C MET A 61 12.34 -7.43 7.20
N LEU A 62 11.21 -8.04 6.77
CA LEU A 62 10.76 -9.29 7.38
C LEU A 62 11.70 -10.45 7.01
N GLY A 63 12.14 -10.53 5.76
CA GLY A 63 13.08 -11.54 5.28
C GLY A 63 14.41 -11.50 6.01
N ASP A 64 14.90 -10.31 6.31
CA ASP A 64 16.13 -10.05 7.06
C ASP A 64 15.95 -10.15 8.60
N GLY A 65 14.72 -10.44 9.08
CA GLY A 65 14.41 -10.56 10.51
C GLY A 65 14.41 -9.25 11.29
N LEU A 66 14.33 -8.10 10.61
CA LEU A 66 14.37 -6.77 11.21
C LEU A 66 13.00 -6.30 11.71
N VAL A 67 11.92 -6.87 11.20
CA VAL A 67 10.55 -6.64 11.63
C VAL A 67 9.80 -7.96 11.80
N GLN A 68 8.76 -7.96 12.63
CA GLN A 68 7.89 -9.13 12.83
C GLN A 68 6.71 -9.15 11.88
N ILE A 69 6.31 -7.98 11.35
CA ILE A 69 5.20 -7.86 10.39
C ILE A 69 5.62 -7.00 9.20
N GLY A 70 5.40 -7.53 7.99
CA GLY A 70 5.43 -6.76 6.75
C GLY A 70 4.02 -6.29 6.36
N MET A 71 3.88 -5.06 5.88
CA MET A 71 2.63 -4.54 5.32
C MET A 71 2.70 -4.56 3.79
N LEU A 72 1.77 -5.25 3.13
CA LEU A 72 1.81 -5.43 1.67
C LEU A 72 0.48 -5.04 1.01
N SER A 73 0.59 -4.40 -0.14
CA SER A 73 -0.52 -4.15 -1.08
C SER A 73 -0.25 -4.80 -2.45
N LYS A 74 0.37 -5.96 -2.40
CA LYS A 74 0.67 -6.89 -3.50
C LYS A 74 0.98 -8.25 -2.90
N HIS A 75 0.99 -9.29 -3.71
CA HIS A 75 1.50 -10.61 -3.30
C HIS A 75 3.03 -10.62 -3.18
N VAL A 76 3.55 -11.55 -2.38
CA VAL A 76 4.96 -11.92 -2.38
C VAL A 76 5.25 -12.66 -3.69
N SER A 77 6.18 -12.15 -4.48
CA SER A 77 6.55 -12.76 -5.76
C SER A 77 7.42 -14.01 -5.59
N ASP A 78 7.53 -14.82 -6.64
CA ASP A 78 8.46 -15.97 -6.66
C ASP A 78 9.92 -15.51 -6.52
N ASP A 79 10.28 -14.36 -7.09
CA ASP A 79 11.61 -13.76 -6.91
C ASP A 79 11.88 -13.39 -5.43
N ASP A 80 10.87 -12.83 -4.73
CA ASP A 80 10.97 -12.52 -3.30
C ASP A 80 11.14 -13.81 -2.47
N ARG A 81 10.36 -14.86 -2.78
CA ARG A 81 10.46 -16.15 -2.11
C ARG A 81 11.82 -16.82 -2.37
N ALA A 82 12.34 -16.75 -3.59
CA ALA A 82 13.65 -17.28 -3.95
C ALA A 82 14.80 -16.56 -3.23
N LYS A 83 14.65 -15.25 -2.97
CA LYS A 83 15.62 -14.44 -2.22
C LYS A 83 15.70 -14.83 -0.72
N TYR A 84 14.58 -15.28 -0.14
CA TYR A 84 14.49 -15.63 1.27
C TYR A 84 13.99 -17.07 1.48
N PRO A 85 14.72 -18.10 1.06
CA PRO A 85 14.26 -19.49 1.04
C PRO A 85 13.98 -20.08 2.43
N ALA A 86 14.55 -19.50 3.49
CA ALA A 86 14.32 -19.94 4.87
C ALA A 86 13.06 -19.30 5.50
N VAL A 87 12.48 -18.29 4.86
CA VAL A 87 11.32 -17.56 5.38
C VAL A 87 10.03 -18.20 4.86
N LYS A 88 9.16 -18.58 5.76
CA LYS A 88 7.81 -19.08 5.43
C LYS A 88 6.85 -17.91 5.34
N PHE A 89 6.89 -17.16 4.24
CA PHE A 89 5.99 -16.02 4.03
C PHE A 89 4.52 -16.44 4.13
N ASN A 90 3.85 -15.97 5.20
CA ASN A 90 2.43 -16.16 5.47
C ASN A 90 1.69 -14.86 5.20
N GLU A 91 0.96 -14.80 4.09
CA GLU A 91 0.18 -13.63 3.64
C GLU A 91 -1.21 -13.66 4.30
N ILE A 92 -1.41 -12.87 5.34
CA ILE A 92 -2.67 -12.77 6.07
C ILE A 92 -3.50 -11.67 5.42
N HIS A 93 -4.54 -12.06 4.71
CA HIS A 93 -5.44 -11.13 4.01
C HIS A 93 -6.26 -10.32 5.00
N ILE A 94 -6.24 -8.98 4.85
CA ILE A 94 -6.96 -8.05 5.74
C ILE A 94 -8.04 -7.24 5.03
N GLY A 95 -7.99 -7.13 3.70
CA GLY A 95 -8.97 -6.37 2.93
C GLY A 95 -8.57 -6.18 1.47
N GLU A 96 -9.37 -5.42 0.73
CA GLU A 96 -9.16 -5.09 -0.67
C GLU A 96 -8.97 -3.58 -0.84
N ASP A 97 -8.14 -3.20 -1.82
CA ASP A 97 -7.92 -1.82 -2.28
C ASP A 97 -7.82 -1.82 -3.81
N ALA A 98 -7.65 -0.67 -4.40
CA ALA A 98 -7.34 -0.57 -5.82
C ALA A 98 -6.26 0.47 -6.09
N VAL A 99 -5.52 0.28 -7.18
CA VAL A 99 -4.67 1.32 -7.75
C VAL A 99 -5.53 2.18 -8.67
N ALA A 100 -5.76 3.44 -8.30
CA ALA A 100 -6.42 4.43 -9.12
C ALA A 100 -5.40 5.30 -9.85
N LEU A 101 -5.72 5.70 -11.09
CA LEU A 101 -5.06 6.82 -11.76
C LEU A 101 -5.69 8.09 -11.22
N ILE A 102 -4.89 8.96 -10.60
CA ILE A 102 -5.37 10.21 -10.02
C ILE A 102 -4.87 11.41 -10.81
N VAL A 103 -5.72 12.41 -10.92
CA VAL A 103 -5.39 13.68 -11.58
C VAL A 103 -5.59 14.87 -10.67
N SER A 104 -4.90 15.97 -11.01
CA SER A 104 -5.12 17.28 -10.41
C SER A 104 -6.50 17.85 -10.77
N LYS A 105 -6.99 18.76 -9.94
CA LYS A 105 -8.32 19.36 -10.07
C LYS A 105 -8.56 20.02 -11.43
N ASP A 106 -7.57 20.71 -11.96
CA ASP A 106 -7.68 21.40 -13.26
C ASP A 106 -7.85 20.43 -14.46
N VAL A 107 -7.28 19.22 -14.38
CA VAL A 107 -7.48 18.16 -15.38
C VAL A 107 -8.91 17.61 -15.30
N TRP A 108 -9.37 17.32 -14.08
CA TRP A 108 -10.73 16.86 -13.85
C TRP A 108 -11.78 17.88 -14.31
N GLU A 109 -11.63 19.15 -13.95
CA GLU A 109 -12.50 20.24 -14.38
C GLU A 109 -12.42 20.55 -15.90
N ALA A 110 -11.35 20.09 -16.55
CA ALA A 110 -11.22 20.15 -18.01
C ALA A 110 -11.97 19.02 -18.74
N GLY A 111 -12.64 18.12 -18.02
CA GLY A 111 -13.49 17.05 -18.58
C GLY A 111 -12.80 15.70 -18.77
N VAL A 112 -11.57 15.51 -18.29
CA VAL A 112 -10.91 14.19 -18.35
C VAL A 112 -11.33 13.38 -17.11
N HIS A 113 -12.29 12.48 -17.29
CA HIS A 113 -12.84 11.65 -16.21
C HIS A 113 -12.52 10.17 -16.35
N ALA A 114 -12.08 9.73 -17.52
CA ALA A 114 -11.70 8.34 -17.77
C ALA A 114 -10.65 8.23 -18.87
N LEU A 115 -9.83 7.19 -18.80
CA LEU A 115 -8.85 6.85 -19.83
C LEU A 115 -8.95 5.36 -20.18
N THR A 116 -8.63 5.01 -21.43
CA THR A 116 -8.46 3.61 -21.82
C THR A 116 -7.10 3.08 -21.35
N LYS A 117 -6.97 1.75 -21.23
CA LYS A 117 -5.68 1.11 -20.94
C LYS A 117 -4.59 1.52 -21.93
N GLN A 118 -4.95 1.63 -23.23
CA GLN A 118 -4.00 2.05 -24.26
C GLN A 118 -3.55 3.51 -24.09
N GLN A 119 -4.46 4.44 -23.78
CA GLN A 119 -4.11 5.84 -23.50
C GLN A 119 -3.18 5.95 -22.28
N ILE A 120 -3.47 5.21 -21.22
CA ILE A 120 -2.63 5.16 -20.00
C ILE A 120 -1.22 4.64 -20.35
N LYS A 121 -1.14 3.57 -21.15
CA LYS A 121 0.13 3.03 -21.62
C LYS A 121 0.91 4.06 -22.48
N ASP A 122 0.25 4.72 -23.41
CA ASP A 122 0.86 5.70 -24.28
C ASP A 122 1.33 6.96 -23.51
N ILE A 123 0.63 7.36 -22.46
CA ILE A 123 1.09 8.39 -21.53
C ILE A 123 2.34 7.91 -20.78
N TYR A 124 2.32 6.70 -20.24
CA TYR A 124 3.45 6.12 -19.50
C TYR A 124 4.69 5.94 -20.39
N GLU A 125 4.51 5.67 -21.67
CA GLU A 125 5.58 5.57 -22.65
C GLU A 125 5.94 6.94 -23.31
N SER A 126 5.37 8.05 -22.83
CA SER A 126 5.60 9.41 -23.36
C SER A 126 5.18 9.61 -24.83
N LYS A 127 4.32 8.75 -25.37
CA LYS A 127 3.72 8.91 -26.70
C LYS A 127 2.60 9.95 -26.69
N ILE A 128 1.83 10.01 -25.60
CA ILE A 128 0.85 11.06 -25.32
C ILE A 128 1.42 11.93 -24.20
N THR A 129 1.61 13.21 -24.49
CA THR A 129 2.22 14.17 -23.55
C THR A 129 1.34 15.39 -23.28
N ASN A 130 0.17 15.45 -23.90
CA ASN A 130 -0.76 16.57 -23.78
C ASN A 130 -2.19 16.08 -23.53
N TRP A 131 -2.87 16.68 -22.58
CA TRP A 131 -4.24 16.32 -22.22
C TRP A 131 -5.24 16.49 -23.37
N LYS A 132 -5.00 17.41 -24.34
CA LYS A 132 -5.84 17.56 -25.54
C LYS A 132 -5.96 16.26 -26.35
N ASP A 133 -4.93 15.42 -26.33
CA ASP A 133 -4.86 14.19 -27.11
C ASP A 133 -5.75 13.07 -26.53
N VAL A 134 -6.29 13.29 -25.33
CA VAL A 134 -7.22 12.41 -24.62
C VAL A 134 -8.53 13.11 -24.21
N GLY A 135 -8.87 14.19 -24.89
CA GLY A 135 -10.16 14.90 -24.72
C GLY A 135 -10.16 16.03 -23.69
N GLY A 136 -9.02 16.35 -23.11
CA GLY A 136 -8.87 17.49 -22.20
C GLY A 136 -8.54 18.80 -22.90
N LYS A 137 -8.24 19.84 -22.15
CA LYS A 137 -7.74 21.11 -22.65
C LYS A 137 -6.26 21.01 -23.07
N PRO A 138 -5.76 21.88 -23.98
CA PRO A 138 -4.34 21.96 -24.32
C PRO A 138 -3.49 22.25 -23.07
N GLN A 139 -2.85 21.21 -22.53
CA GLN A 139 -2.01 21.27 -21.33
C GLN A 139 -1.07 20.06 -21.30
N LYS A 140 0.20 20.31 -20.96
CA LYS A 140 1.20 19.24 -20.81
C LYS A 140 0.81 18.31 -19.64
N ILE A 141 0.96 17.01 -19.85
CA ILE A 141 0.81 16.01 -18.80
C ILE A 141 2.06 16.02 -17.91
N ALA A 142 1.87 16.23 -16.61
CA ALA A 142 2.91 16.11 -15.60
C ALA A 142 2.74 14.77 -14.87
N PHE A 143 3.35 13.72 -15.44
CA PHE A 143 3.26 12.39 -14.87
C PHE A 143 4.27 12.20 -13.73
N PHE A 144 3.79 11.80 -12.54
CA PHE A 144 4.60 11.37 -11.41
C PHE A 144 4.50 9.86 -11.28
N ASN A 145 5.64 9.17 -11.42
CA ASN A 145 5.67 7.71 -11.34
C ASN A 145 5.88 7.26 -9.90
N LYS A 146 5.17 6.22 -9.48
CA LYS A 146 5.47 5.57 -8.20
C LYS A 146 6.86 4.92 -8.27
N GLU A 147 7.62 5.03 -7.18
CA GLU A 147 8.91 4.34 -7.05
C GLU A 147 8.76 2.84 -7.31
N PRO A 148 9.68 2.22 -8.08
CA PRO A 148 9.77 0.77 -8.17
C PRO A 148 9.86 0.12 -6.78
N GLY A 149 9.22 -1.06 -6.61
CA GLY A 149 9.14 -1.73 -5.30
C GLY A 149 7.93 -1.32 -4.46
N ARG A 150 7.26 -0.22 -4.78
CA ARG A 150 5.95 0.08 -4.21
C ARG A 150 4.90 -0.85 -4.82
N GLY A 151 4.04 -1.46 -3.99
CA GLY A 151 2.97 -2.33 -4.49
C GLY A 151 2.06 -1.64 -5.51
N THR A 152 1.84 -0.34 -5.38
CA THR A 152 1.09 0.48 -6.35
C THR A 152 1.75 0.49 -7.73
N TRP A 153 3.08 0.66 -7.81
CA TRP A 153 3.82 0.59 -9.08
C TRP A 153 3.74 -0.81 -9.69
N GLU A 154 3.98 -1.84 -8.90
CA GLU A 154 3.99 -3.22 -9.40
C GLU A 154 2.63 -3.67 -9.95
N VAL A 155 1.53 -3.38 -9.24
CA VAL A 155 0.17 -3.67 -9.71
C VAL A 155 -0.12 -2.92 -11.01
N PHE A 156 0.25 -1.64 -11.10
CA PHE A 156 0.06 -0.83 -12.29
C PHE A 156 0.82 -1.36 -13.50
N VAL A 157 2.13 -1.62 -13.36
CA VAL A 157 2.95 -2.11 -14.49
C VAL A 157 2.59 -3.54 -14.87
N HIS A 158 2.22 -4.38 -13.91
CA HIS A 158 1.73 -5.72 -14.19
C HIS A 158 0.43 -5.67 -15.01
N TRP A 159 -0.49 -4.78 -14.66
CA TRP A 159 -1.73 -4.62 -15.43
C TRP A 159 -1.47 -4.14 -16.86
N ILE A 160 -0.52 -3.23 -17.08
CA ILE A 160 -0.22 -2.72 -18.43
C ILE A 160 0.59 -3.72 -19.26
N TYR A 161 1.63 -4.30 -18.68
CA TYR A 161 2.65 -5.07 -19.41
C TYR A 161 2.65 -6.58 -19.12
N GLY A 162 1.80 -7.05 -18.20
CA GLY A 162 1.76 -8.45 -17.76
C GLY A 162 2.88 -8.85 -16.80
N SER A 163 3.94 -8.04 -16.69
CA SER A 163 5.06 -8.27 -15.75
C SER A 163 5.80 -6.97 -15.47
N PRO A 164 6.25 -6.73 -14.23
CA PRO A 164 7.13 -5.61 -13.93
C PRO A 164 8.44 -5.63 -14.72
N LYS A 165 8.96 -6.82 -15.07
CA LYS A 165 10.18 -7.00 -15.88
C LYS A 165 10.01 -6.56 -17.33
N ALA A 166 8.77 -6.50 -17.83
CA ALA A 166 8.45 -6.06 -19.20
C ALA A 166 8.18 -4.55 -19.29
N ALA A 167 8.09 -3.85 -18.17
CA ALA A 167 7.88 -2.41 -18.16
C ALA A 167 9.11 -1.67 -18.71
N PRO A 168 8.94 -0.70 -19.63
CA PRO A 168 10.05 0.11 -20.11
C PRO A 168 10.61 0.98 -18.98
N GLN A 169 11.88 1.33 -19.10
CA GLN A 169 12.44 2.39 -18.27
C GLN A 169 11.84 3.74 -18.70
N VAL A 170 11.30 4.48 -17.74
CA VAL A 170 10.70 5.78 -17.96
C VAL A 170 11.43 6.84 -17.14
N SER A 171 11.55 8.04 -17.70
CA SER A 171 12.23 9.17 -17.03
C SER A 171 11.20 10.17 -16.50
N PHE A 172 10.37 9.74 -15.56
CA PHE A 172 9.45 10.61 -14.83
C PHE A 172 9.96 10.91 -13.44
N PRO A 173 9.60 12.06 -12.84
CA PRO A 173 9.81 12.28 -11.42
C PRO A 173 9.15 11.16 -10.61
N GLU A 174 9.90 10.57 -9.70
CA GLU A 174 9.41 9.53 -8.81
C GLU A 174 8.76 10.13 -7.56
N VAL A 175 7.76 9.42 -7.05
CA VAL A 175 7.05 9.70 -5.79
C VAL A 175 6.95 8.44 -4.94
N GLY A 176 7.18 8.61 -3.66
CA GLY A 176 7.21 7.50 -2.70
C GLY A 176 5.83 7.17 -2.11
N GLY A 177 5.58 7.61 -0.87
CA GLY A 177 4.37 7.31 -0.12
C GLY A 177 3.09 7.91 -0.73
N ASN A 178 1.94 7.47 -0.23
CA ASN A 178 0.64 7.93 -0.75
C ASN A 178 0.39 9.40 -0.46
N GLU A 179 0.77 9.90 0.71
CA GLU A 179 0.61 11.31 1.07
C GLU A 179 1.45 12.23 0.19
N GLU A 180 2.71 11.88 -0.03
CA GLU A 180 3.60 12.61 -0.95
C GLU A 180 2.99 12.69 -2.36
N THR A 181 2.54 11.53 -2.89
CA THR A 181 1.92 11.45 -4.21
C THR A 181 0.70 12.34 -4.31
N ARG A 182 -0.21 12.27 -3.33
CA ARG A 182 -1.41 13.10 -3.28
C ARG A 182 -1.06 14.59 -3.27
N ASN A 183 -0.09 14.99 -2.44
CA ASN A 183 0.32 16.38 -2.33
C ASN A 183 0.99 16.89 -3.63
N LYS A 184 1.83 16.08 -4.26
CA LYS A 184 2.45 16.41 -5.57
C LYS A 184 1.40 16.60 -6.66
N VAL A 185 0.45 15.68 -6.79
CA VAL A 185 -0.63 15.77 -7.78
C VAL A 185 -1.53 16.97 -7.50
N ALA A 186 -1.95 17.17 -6.25
CA ALA A 186 -2.79 18.30 -5.86
C ALA A 186 -2.14 19.67 -6.12
N GLY A 187 -0.81 19.76 -5.96
CA GLY A 187 -0.05 21.00 -6.11
C GLY A 187 0.50 21.24 -7.54
N THR A 188 0.27 20.33 -8.49
CA THR A 188 0.85 20.44 -9.83
C THR A 188 -0.24 20.45 -10.90
N ARG A 189 -0.30 21.50 -11.71
CA ARG A 189 -1.25 21.58 -12.83
C ARG A 189 -0.94 20.54 -13.90
N GLY A 190 -1.99 19.90 -14.42
CA GLY A 190 -1.84 18.85 -15.43
C GLY A 190 -1.29 17.53 -14.89
N ALA A 191 -1.28 17.34 -13.57
CA ALA A 191 -0.68 16.18 -12.95
C ALA A 191 -1.49 14.89 -13.13
N LEU A 192 -0.77 13.78 -13.23
CA LEU A 192 -1.26 12.40 -13.26
C LEU A 192 -0.31 11.52 -12.44
N SER A 193 -0.84 10.60 -11.67
CA SER A 193 -0.04 9.58 -10.96
C SER A 193 -0.89 8.35 -10.64
N GLN A 194 -0.22 7.27 -10.16
CA GLN A 194 -0.86 6.11 -9.56
C GLN A 194 -0.99 6.30 -8.05
N LEU A 195 -2.11 5.92 -7.46
CA LEU A 195 -2.36 6.03 -6.02
C LEU A 195 -3.32 4.93 -5.55
N SER A 196 -3.28 4.58 -4.27
CA SER A 196 -4.35 3.82 -3.64
C SER A 196 -5.66 4.60 -3.72
N SER A 197 -6.75 3.92 -4.10
CA SER A 197 -8.06 4.56 -4.29
C SER A 197 -8.58 5.24 -3.03
N SER A 198 -8.27 4.71 -1.85
CA SER A 198 -8.64 5.28 -0.55
C SER A 198 -8.03 6.67 -0.27
N TRP A 199 -6.99 7.05 -1.02
CA TRP A 199 -6.35 8.37 -0.92
C TRP A 199 -6.88 9.41 -1.92
N ALA A 200 -7.74 9.01 -2.85
CA ALA A 200 -8.40 9.92 -3.79
C ALA A 200 -9.62 10.57 -3.13
N ASP A 201 -9.42 11.77 -2.57
CA ASP A 201 -10.42 12.45 -1.72
C ASP A 201 -11.55 13.15 -2.51
N GLY A 202 -11.50 13.16 -3.84
CA GLY A 202 -12.47 13.85 -4.69
C GLY A 202 -12.55 15.37 -4.48
N LYS A 203 -11.57 15.93 -3.79
CA LYS A 203 -11.47 17.39 -3.49
C LYS A 203 -10.16 17.96 -3.99
N ARG A 204 -9.05 17.36 -3.62
CA ARG A 204 -7.69 17.78 -4.01
C ARG A 204 -7.17 17.00 -5.19
N VAL A 205 -7.47 15.71 -5.23
CA VAL A 205 -7.14 14.79 -6.32
C VAL A 205 -8.35 13.93 -6.66
N PHE A 206 -8.49 13.58 -7.93
CA PHE A 206 -9.66 12.90 -8.47
C PHE A 206 -9.22 11.59 -9.14
N ALA A 207 -9.89 10.49 -8.79
CA ALA A 207 -9.66 9.20 -9.44
C ALA A 207 -10.33 9.16 -10.81
N LEU A 208 -9.59 8.77 -11.84
CA LEU A 208 -10.11 8.50 -13.16
C LEU A 208 -10.76 7.12 -13.23
N GLY A 209 -11.87 7.03 -13.95
CA GLY A 209 -12.43 5.76 -14.38
C GLY A 209 -11.56 5.08 -15.45
N LEU A 210 -11.66 3.77 -15.56
CA LEU A 210 -11.08 2.98 -16.64
C LEU A 210 -12.12 2.74 -17.71
N LYS A 211 -11.85 3.25 -18.92
CA LYS A 211 -12.71 3.02 -20.08
C LYS A 211 -12.32 1.71 -20.76
N LEU A 212 -13.23 0.76 -20.79
CA LEU A 212 -13.07 -0.54 -21.44
C LEU A 212 -13.27 -0.45 -22.96
N ASP A 213 -12.92 -1.52 -23.68
CA ASP A 213 -13.00 -1.59 -25.13
C ASP A 213 -14.44 -1.48 -25.68
N ASP A 214 -15.44 -1.88 -24.89
CA ASP A 214 -16.86 -1.72 -25.20
C ASP A 214 -17.43 -0.33 -24.89
N GLY A 215 -16.57 0.59 -24.42
CA GLY A 215 -16.92 1.95 -24.03
C GLY A 215 -17.44 2.12 -22.61
N THR A 216 -17.64 1.03 -21.87
CA THR A 216 -18.03 1.07 -20.44
C THR A 216 -16.94 1.73 -19.62
N VAL A 217 -17.33 2.60 -18.69
CA VAL A 217 -16.40 3.19 -17.70
C VAL A 217 -16.61 2.53 -16.35
N ILE A 218 -15.52 2.00 -15.79
CA ILE A 218 -15.51 1.41 -14.44
C ILE A 218 -14.72 2.33 -13.52
N GLU A 219 -15.37 2.83 -12.48
CA GLU A 219 -14.77 3.66 -11.45
C GLU A 219 -14.25 2.81 -10.29
N PRO A 220 -13.19 3.26 -9.56
CA PRO A 220 -12.67 2.57 -8.38
C PRO A 220 -13.56 2.83 -7.15
N THR A 221 -14.78 2.32 -7.16
CA THR A 221 -15.72 2.40 -6.04
C THR A 221 -15.55 1.21 -5.10
N THR A 222 -16.02 1.34 -3.86
CA THR A 222 -16.00 0.24 -2.89
C THR A 222 -16.64 -1.03 -3.47
N GLU A 223 -17.75 -0.90 -4.19
CA GLU A 223 -18.44 -2.03 -4.82
C GLU A 223 -17.59 -2.69 -5.92
N THR A 224 -17.03 -1.89 -6.85
CA THR A 224 -16.26 -2.42 -7.98
C THR A 224 -14.94 -3.02 -7.53
N ILE A 225 -14.35 -2.52 -6.44
CA ILE A 225 -13.15 -3.06 -5.80
C ILE A 225 -13.47 -4.38 -5.10
N ALA A 226 -14.47 -4.41 -4.22
CA ALA A 226 -14.86 -5.60 -3.47
C ALA A 226 -15.30 -6.76 -4.38
N THR A 227 -15.96 -6.45 -5.49
CA THR A 227 -16.39 -7.45 -6.49
C THR A 227 -15.30 -7.78 -7.52
N LYS A 228 -14.11 -7.17 -7.43
CA LYS A 228 -13.00 -7.31 -8.38
C LYS A 228 -13.36 -6.97 -9.82
N LYS A 229 -14.42 -6.18 -10.03
CA LYS A 229 -14.78 -5.64 -11.34
C LYS A 229 -13.81 -4.54 -11.81
N TYR A 230 -13.25 -3.75 -10.86
CA TYR A 230 -12.21 -2.79 -11.19
C TYR A 230 -10.90 -3.51 -11.47
N PRO A 231 -10.29 -3.37 -12.66
CA PRO A 231 -9.17 -4.21 -13.10
C PRO A 231 -7.89 -4.07 -12.28
N LEU A 232 -7.72 -2.98 -11.54
CA LEU A 232 -6.57 -2.70 -10.68
C LEU A 232 -6.89 -2.94 -9.20
N SER A 233 -7.94 -3.72 -8.88
CA SER A 233 -8.22 -4.20 -7.53
C SER A 233 -7.09 -5.10 -7.04
N ARG A 234 -6.73 -4.99 -5.77
CA ARG A 234 -5.62 -5.71 -5.16
C ARG A 234 -5.89 -6.07 -3.71
N PRO A 235 -5.37 -7.21 -3.23
CA PRO A 235 -5.46 -7.55 -1.82
C PRO A 235 -4.48 -6.74 -0.97
N LEU A 236 -4.85 -6.56 0.29
CA LEU A 236 -4.00 -6.03 1.35
C LEU A 236 -3.64 -7.14 2.32
N PHE A 237 -2.37 -7.21 2.73
CA PHE A 237 -1.86 -8.26 3.60
C PHE A 237 -1.03 -7.70 4.76
N LEU A 238 -1.11 -8.42 5.90
CA LEU A 238 -0.07 -8.47 6.89
C LEU A 238 0.76 -9.73 6.63
N LEU A 239 2.07 -9.57 6.52
CA LEU A 239 3.01 -10.64 6.21
C LEU A 239 3.78 -11.04 7.47
N THR A 240 3.84 -12.33 7.77
CA THR A 240 4.64 -12.89 8.86
C THR A 240 5.55 -14.02 8.39
N ASN A 241 6.53 -14.39 9.20
CA ASN A 241 7.32 -15.59 8.97
C ASN A 241 6.65 -16.76 9.71
N GLY A 242 5.89 -17.57 9.00
CA GLY A 242 5.03 -18.60 9.57
C GLY A 242 3.81 -18.04 10.30
N GLU A 243 3.24 -18.82 11.22
CA GLU A 243 2.08 -18.39 12.02
C GLU A 243 2.42 -17.22 12.96
N PRO A 244 1.51 -16.24 13.13
CA PRO A 244 1.74 -15.10 14.02
C PRO A 244 2.03 -15.54 15.46
N GLN A 245 3.12 -15.03 16.03
CA GLN A 245 3.56 -15.33 17.39
C GLN A 245 3.91 -14.06 18.16
N GLY A 246 4.10 -14.17 19.48
CA GLY A 246 4.53 -13.07 20.33
C GLY A 246 3.65 -11.83 20.19
N ALA A 247 4.26 -10.66 20.12
CA ALA A 247 3.56 -9.38 20.00
C ALA A 247 2.85 -9.17 18.64
N ALA A 248 3.20 -9.94 17.59
CA ALA A 248 2.54 -9.85 16.29
C ALA A 248 1.11 -10.39 16.32
N LYS A 249 0.86 -11.45 17.11
CA LYS A 249 -0.43 -12.14 17.18
C LYS A 249 -1.58 -11.23 17.64
N PRO A 250 -1.50 -10.50 18.78
CA PRO A 250 -2.58 -9.60 19.20
C PRO A 250 -2.92 -8.51 18.18
N LEU A 251 -1.93 -7.94 17.49
CA LEU A 251 -2.18 -6.92 16.47
C LEU A 251 -2.95 -7.52 15.30
N ILE A 252 -2.54 -8.69 14.82
CA ILE A 252 -3.20 -9.35 13.67
C ILE A 252 -4.63 -9.75 14.03
N GLU A 253 -4.83 -10.35 15.22
CA GLU A 253 -6.16 -10.69 15.72
C GLU A 253 -7.05 -9.45 15.88
N PHE A 254 -6.49 -8.33 16.35
CA PHE A 254 -7.24 -7.07 16.42
C PHE A 254 -7.63 -6.57 15.02
N VAL A 255 -6.70 -6.53 14.06
CA VAL A 255 -6.99 -6.08 12.68
C VAL A 255 -8.06 -6.95 12.01
N LEU A 256 -8.07 -8.26 12.28
CA LEU A 256 -9.06 -9.21 11.74
C LEU A 256 -10.39 -9.20 12.50
N SER A 257 -10.47 -8.60 13.69
CA SER A 257 -11.73 -8.46 14.45
C SER A 257 -12.69 -7.47 13.77
N ASP A 258 -13.97 -7.52 14.13
CA ASP A 258 -14.98 -6.57 13.63
C ASP A 258 -14.54 -5.12 13.82
N ARG A 259 -13.96 -4.78 14.98
CA ARG A 259 -13.45 -3.44 15.30
C ARG A 259 -12.27 -3.06 14.40
N GLY A 260 -11.36 -3.97 14.14
CA GLY A 260 -10.23 -3.75 13.22
C GLY A 260 -10.68 -3.64 11.76
N GLN A 261 -11.67 -4.44 11.36
CA GLN A 261 -12.22 -4.38 10.00
C GLN A 261 -12.96 -3.07 9.71
N GLU A 262 -13.53 -2.39 10.72
CA GLU A 262 -14.05 -1.02 10.53
C GLU A 262 -12.93 0.01 10.24
N LEU A 263 -11.69 -0.24 10.70
CA LEU A 263 -10.54 0.60 10.33
C LEU A 263 -10.09 0.33 8.89
N VAL A 264 -10.14 -0.93 8.46
CA VAL A 264 -9.75 -1.33 7.09
C VAL A 264 -10.72 -0.79 6.03
N LYS A 265 -11.98 -0.60 6.37
CA LYS A 265 -13.02 -0.07 5.46
C LYS A 265 -12.96 1.45 5.26
N LYS A 266 -12.26 2.20 6.10
CA LYS A 266 -12.07 3.66 5.99
C LYS A 266 -11.13 4.02 4.84
#